data_70573588e20b096f15877e9c84a6ece6
#
_entry.id   70573588e20b096f15877e9c84a6ece6
#
_cell.length_a   1.000
_cell.length_b   1.000
_cell.length_c   1.000
_cell.angle_alpha   90.00
_cell.angle_beta   90.00
_cell.angle_gamma   90.00
#
_symmetry.space_group_name_H-M   'P 1'
#
loop_
_entity.id
_entity.type
_entity.pdbx_description
1 polymer ?
#
loop_
_entity_poly.entity_id
_entity_poly.type
_entity_poly.pdbx_seq_one_letter_code
_entity_poly.pdbx_strand_id
1 'polypeptide(L)'
;MRVVTVKAIAKELHERGHYLDELYQITVAYATSLHTRYCAAEARCEAIERYYQEEIDTDKYSWEEDDEWIRLDDERSDIEDELDNLFNTVIGFEHNCNPFKN
;
A
#
# COMPACT_ATOMS: atom_id res chain seq x y z
N MET A 1 -11.08 3.25 4.32
CA MET A 1 -10.40 1.95 4.51
C MET A 1 -9.01 2.17 5.10
N ARG A 2 -8.63 1.34 6.04
CA ARG A 2 -7.32 1.48 6.69
C ARG A 2 -6.26 0.77 5.87
N VAL A 3 -5.18 1.48 5.51
CA VAL A 3 -4.08 0.90 4.76
C VAL A 3 -3.20 0.09 5.72
N VAL A 4 -2.89 -1.15 5.33
CA VAL A 4 -1.96 -1.99 6.09
C VAL A 4 -0.55 -1.40 5.98
N THR A 5 0.12 -1.22 7.10
CA THR A 5 1.45 -0.61 7.14
C THR A 5 2.54 -1.67 7.03
N VAL A 6 3.70 -1.25 6.53
CA VAL A 6 4.91 -2.09 6.51
C VAL A 6 5.27 -2.55 7.92
N LYS A 7 5.10 -1.67 8.91
CA LYS A 7 5.38 -1.98 10.31
C LYS A 7 4.50 -3.11 10.83
N ALA A 8 3.22 -3.14 10.46
CA ALA A 8 2.29 -4.19 10.86
C ALA A 8 2.71 -5.55 10.27
N ILE A 9 3.13 -5.57 9.01
CA ILE A 9 3.62 -6.77 8.33
C ILE A 9 4.90 -7.28 8.99
N ALA A 10 5.84 -6.39 9.26
CA ALA A 10 7.10 -6.73 9.93
C ALA A 10 6.85 -7.29 11.33
N LYS A 11 5.92 -6.71 12.07
CA LYS A 11 5.55 -7.18 13.40
C LYS A 11 5.00 -8.60 13.37
N GLU A 12 4.10 -8.89 12.43
CA GLU A 12 3.54 -10.23 12.29
C GLU A 12 4.62 -11.27 11.95
N LEU A 13 5.52 -10.93 11.04
CA LEU A 13 6.62 -11.81 10.68
C LEU A 13 7.52 -12.08 11.89
N HIS A 14 7.80 -11.05 12.68
CA HIS A 14 8.62 -11.17 13.89
C HIS A 14 7.94 -12.11 14.91
N GLU A 15 6.65 -11.90 15.16
CA GLU A 15 5.88 -12.71 16.10
C GLU A 15 5.77 -14.17 15.68
N ARG A 16 5.86 -14.44 14.37
CA ARG A 16 5.78 -15.78 13.82
C ARG A 16 7.15 -16.46 13.65
N GLY A 17 8.20 -15.83 14.15
CA GLY A 17 9.54 -16.40 14.17
C GLY A 17 10.35 -16.24 12.89
N HIS A 18 9.90 -15.39 11.96
CA HIS A 18 10.58 -15.15 10.68
C HIS A 18 11.55 -13.97 10.71
N TYR A 19 11.81 -13.45 11.87
CA TYR A 19 12.56 -12.23 12.11
C TYR A 19 13.95 -12.20 11.45
N LEU A 20 14.66 -13.33 11.42
CA LEU A 20 16.02 -13.41 10.90
C LEU A 20 16.15 -14.13 9.55
N ASP A 21 15.05 -14.56 8.96
CA ASP A 21 15.14 -15.33 7.72
C ASP A 21 14.87 -14.47 6.47
N GLU A 22 15.11 -15.07 5.30
CA GLU A 22 14.91 -14.41 4.01
C GLU A 22 13.48 -13.96 3.81
N LEU A 23 12.53 -14.69 4.36
CA LEU A 23 11.10 -14.36 4.24
C LEU A 23 10.82 -12.97 4.79
N TYR A 24 11.41 -12.64 5.94
CA TYR A 24 11.27 -11.32 6.54
C TYR A 24 11.78 -10.24 5.58
N GLN A 25 13.00 -10.42 5.08
CA GLN A 25 13.64 -9.45 4.21
C GLN A 25 12.87 -9.25 2.90
N ILE A 26 12.49 -10.33 2.25
CA ILE A 26 11.76 -10.29 0.97
C ILE A 26 10.39 -9.64 1.16
N THR A 27 9.66 -10.05 2.18
CA THR A 27 8.30 -9.56 2.42
C THR A 27 8.29 -8.09 2.80
N VAL A 28 9.20 -7.69 3.68
CA VAL A 28 9.31 -6.28 4.11
C VAL A 28 9.75 -5.40 2.95
N ALA A 29 10.69 -5.85 2.12
CA ALA A 29 11.13 -5.11 0.95
C ALA A 29 9.99 -4.91 -0.05
N TYR A 30 9.21 -5.96 -0.30
CA TYR A 30 8.04 -5.87 -1.19
C TYR A 30 6.99 -4.91 -0.63
N ALA A 31 6.66 -5.03 0.65
CA ALA A 31 5.71 -4.15 1.31
C ALA A 31 6.17 -2.69 1.29
N THR A 32 7.47 -2.46 1.48
CA THR A 32 8.06 -1.11 1.41
C THR A 32 7.91 -0.52 0.01
N SER A 33 8.14 -1.32 -1.03
CA SER A 33 7.97 -0.89 -2.41
C SER A 33 6.52 -0.49 -2.69
N LEU A 34 5.56 -1.31 -2.25
CA LEU A 34 4.13 -1.01 -2.39
C LEU A 34 3.75 0.27 -1.66
N HIS A 35 4.24 0.44 -0.44
CA HIS A 35 3.95 1.63 0.36
C HIS A 35 4.54 2.89 -0.27
N THR A 36 5.74 2.81 -0.82
CA THR A 36 6.37 3.94 -1.52
C THR A 36 5.52 4.37 -2.71
N ARG A 37 5.04 3.41 -3.50
CA ARG A 37 4.16 3.68 -4.63
C ARG A 37 2.84 4.28 -4.18
N TYR A 38 2.29 3.78 -3.09
CA TYR A 38 1.05 4.31 -2.51
C TYR A 38 1.22 5.79 -2.11
N CYS A 39 2.30 6.10 -1.41
CA CYS A 39 2.56 7.47 -0.96
C CYS A 39 2.76 8.43 -2.15
N ALA A 40 3.43 7.98 -3.21
CA ALA A 40 3.63 8.79 -4.40
C ALA A 40 2.28 9.08 -5.09
N ALA A 41 1.42 8.07 -5.23
CA ALA A 41 0.09 8.24 -5.82
C ALA A 41 -0.78 9.15 -4.97
N GLU A 42 -0.73 8.98 -3.64
CA GLU A 42 -1.50 9.81 -2.71
C GLU A 42 -1.07 11.28 -2.79
N ALA A 43 0.23 11.54 -2.79
CA ALA A 43 0.76 12.90 -2.88
C ALA A 43 0.32 13.57 -4.19
N ARG A 44 0.32 12.82 -5.29
CA ARG A 44 -0.12 13.34 -6.57
C ARG A 44 -1.63 13.62 -6.59
N CYS A 45 -2.43 12.73 -6.01
CA CYS A 45 -3.88 12.96 -5.86
C CYS A 45 -4.16 14.22 -5.05
N GLU A 46 -3.45 14.41 -3.94
CA GLU A 46 -3.60 15.60 -3.11
C GLU A 46 -3.23 16.88 -3.88
N ALA A 47 -2.19 16.81 -4.70
CA ALA A 47 -1.79 17.95 -5.53
C ALA A 47 -2.87 18.29 -6.55
N ILE A 48 -3.51 17.31 -7.16
CA ILE A 48 -4.60 17.50 -8.11
C ILE A 48 -5.82 18.12 -7.40
N GLU A 49 -6.19 17.57 -6.24
CA GLU A 49 -7.30 18.09 -5.44
C GLU A 49 -7.08 19.55 -5.07
N ARG A 50 -5.86 19.89 -4.65
CA ARG A 50 -5.50 21.26 -4.29
C ARG A 50 -5.56 22.17 -5.51
N TYR A 51 -5.09 21.72 -6.66
CA TYR A 51 -5.17 22.49 -7.90
C TYR A 51 -6.61 22.86 -8.24
N TYR A 52 -7.53 21.90 -8.15
CA TYR A 52 -8.95 22.16 -8.41
C TYR A 52 -9.56 23.11 -7.41
N GLN A 53 -9.15 23.03 -6.15
CA GLN A 53 -9.66 23.92 -5.10
C GLN A 53 -9.16 25.36 -5.26
N GLU A 54 -7.92 25.55 -5.70
CA GLU A 54 -7.29 26.87 -5.75
C GLU A 54 -7.38 27.53 -7.11
N GLU A 55 -7.33 26.77 -8.21
CA GLU A 55 -7.16 27.30 -9.56
C GLU A 55 -8.39 27.11 -10.44
N ILE A 56 -9.32 26.24 -10.09
CA ILE A 56 -10.47 25.91 -10.93
C ILE A 56 -11.76 26.17 -10.16
N ASP A 57 -12.81 26.56 -10.91
CA ASP A 57 -14.13 26.75 -10.36
C ASP A 57 -14.74 25.39 -9.96
N THR A 58 -14.77 25.10 -8.66
CA THR A 58 -15.27 23.83 -8.12
C THR A 58 -16.78 23.66 -8.28
N ASP A 59 -17.52 24.73 -8.62
CA ASP A 59 -18.95 24.63 -8.93
C ASP A 59 -19.20 23.97 -10.29
N LYS A 60 -18.20 24.02 -11.18
CA LYS A 60 -18.30 23.45 -12.53
C LYS A 60 -17.47 22.20 -12.72
N TYR A 61 -16.36 22.09 -12.03
CA TYR A 61 -15.39 21.03 -12.24
C TYR A 61 -15.02 20.37 -10.92
N SER A 62 -14.93 19.05 -10.94
CA SER A 62 -14.54 18.26 -9.78
C SER A 62 -13.27 17.46 -10.12
N TRP A 63 -12.35 17.37 -9.16
CA TRP A 63 -11.18 16.48 -9.31
C TRP A 63 -11.60 15.03 -9.49
N GLU A 64 -12.78 14.65 -9.02
CA GLU A 64 -13.31 13.29 -9.15
C GLU A 64 -13.54 12.89 -10.61
N GLU A 65 -13.62 13.85 -11.52
CA GLU A 65 -13.76 13.62 -12.94
C GLU A 65 -12.44 13.71 -13.70
N ASP A 66 -11.34 14.08 -13.01
CA ASP A 66 -10.03 14.19 -13.63
C ASP A 66 -9.46 12.79 -13.93
N ASP A 67 -9.10 12.55 -15.20
CA ASP A 67 -8.62 11.25 -15.65
C ASP A 67 -7.37 10.80 -14.91
N GLU A 68 -6.44 11.72 -14.65
CA GLU A 68 -5.22 11.39 -13.90
C GLU A 68 -5.53 11.03 -12.46
N TRP A 69 -6.41 11.79 -11.82
CA TRP A 69 -6.84 11.51 -10.45
C TRP A 69 -7.52 10.15 -10.34
N ILE A 70 -8.42 9.84 -11.29
CA ILE A 70 -9.13 8.55 -11.33
C ILE A 70 -8.15 7.40 -11.43
N ARG A 71 -7.16 7.51 -12.34
CA ARG A 71 -6.14 6.48 -12.53
C ARG A 71 -5.29 6.30 -11.27
N LEU A 72 -4.91 7.40 -10.62
CA LEU A 72 -4.11 7.35 -9.40
C LEU A 72 -4.91 6.78 -8.22
N ASP A 73 -6.20 7.11 -8.15
CA ASP A 73 -7.07 6.56 -7.11
C ASP A 73 -7.24 5.04 -7.28
N ASP A 74 -7.39 4.57 -8.52
CA ASP A 74 -7.41 3.14 -8.82
C ASP A 74 -6.10 2.48 -8.43
N GLU A 75 -4.96 3.11 -8.70
CA GLU A 75 -3.65 2.60 -8.29
C GLU A 75 -3.53 2.50 -6.78
N ARG A 76 -3.99 3.52 -6.04
CA ARG A 76 -4.01 3.48 -4.57
C ARG A 76 -4.84 2.29 -4.07
N SER A 77 -6.02 2.11 -4.65
CA SER A 77 -6.92 1.02 -4.27
C SER A 77 -6.28 -0.35 -4.50
N ASP A 78 -5.64 -0.52 -5.65
CA ASP A 78 -4.94 -1.77 -6.00
C ASP A 78 -3.80 -2.05 -5.02
N ILE A 79 -3.04 -1.03 -4.64
CA ILE A 79 -1.95 -1.18 -3.68
C ILE A 79 -2.48 -1.53 -2.29
N GLU A 80 -3.56 -0.89 -1.86
CA GLU A 80 -4.22 -1.21 -0.58
C GLU A 80 -4.62 -2.68 -0.55
N ASP A 81 -5.23 -3.18 -1.63
CA ASP A 81 -5.64 -4.58 -1.75
C ASP A 81 -4.43 -5.52 -1.71
N GLU A 82 -3.34 -5.17 -2.39
CA GLU A 82 -2.13 -5.99 -2.39
C GLU A 82 -1.49 -6.04 -0.99
N LEU A 83 -1.45 -4.91 -0.29
CA LEU A 83 -0.92 -4.87 1.08
C LEU A 83 -1.79 -5.69 2.03
N ASP A 84 -3.11 -5.62 1.87
CA ASP A 84 -4.04 -6.39 2.67
C ASP A 84 -3.88 -7.88 2.41
N ASN A 85 -3.77 -8.28 1.15
CA ASN A 85 -3.52 -9.67 0.76
C ASN A 85 -2.18 -10.18 1.29
N LEU A 86 -1.15 -9.35 1.24
CA LEU A 86 0.16 -9.69 1.77
C LEU A 86 0.09 -9.90 3.28
N PHE A 87 -0.59 -9.03 3.99
CA PHE A 87 -0.78 -9.14 5.44
C PHE A 87 -1.53 -10.43 5.79
N ASN A 88 -2.60 -10.74 5.06
CA ASN A 88 -3.38 -11.96 5.28
C ASN A 88 -2.54 -13.21 4.99
N THR A 89 -1.67 -13.16 4.00
CA THR A 89 -0.74 -14.25 3.69
C THR A 89 0.23 -14.46 4.86
N VAL A 90 0.78 -13.37 5.41
CA VAL A 90 1.69 -13.43 6.56
C VAL A 90 0.98 -14.02 7.79
N ILE A 91 -0.25 -13.62 8.03
CA ILE A 91 -1.04 -14.17 9.14
C ILE A 91 -1.19 -15.70 9.00
N GLY A 92 -1.28 -16.19 7.76
CA GLY A 92 -1.39 -17.62 7.49
C GLY A 92 -0.09 -18.41 7.63
N PHE A 93 1.06 -17.75 7.81
CA PHE A 93 2.33 -18.44 7.96
C PHE A 93 2.39 -19.16 9.30
N GLU A 94 2.91 -20.39 9.27
CA GLU A 94 3.16 -21.13 10.50
C GLU A 94 4.46 -20.62 11.14
N HIS A 95 4.54 -20.74 12.45
CA HIS A 95 5.71 -20.33 13.21
C HIS A 95 6.94 -21.12 12.73
N ASN A 96 8.01 -20.39 12.39
CA ASN A 96 9.28 -20.96 11.88
C ASN A 96 9.12 -21.75 10.57
N CYS A 97 8.05 -21.53 9.83
CA CYS A 97 7.85 -22.14 8.51
C CYS A 97 8.03 -21.10 7.42
N ASN A 98 8.89 -21.38 6.45
CA ASN A 98 9.12 -20.49 5.31
C ASN A 98 8.44 -21.07 4.07
N PRO A 99 7.31 -20.49 3.59
CA PRO A 99 6.59 -21.03 2.45
C PRO A 99 7.34 -20.91 1.12
N PHE A 100 8.41 -20.10 1.07
CA PHE A 100 9.24 -19.97 -0.13
C PHE A 100 10.37 -20.99 -0.19
N LYS A 101 10.52 -21.80 0.84
CA LYS A 101 11.46 -22.92 0.87
C LYS A 101 10.68 -24.22 0.88
N ASN A 102 10.94 -25.05 -0.08
CA ASN A 102 10.35 -26.38 -0.14
C ASN A 102 11.24 -27.40 0.58
#